data_4fa48861de70e37d876c093213174322
#
_entry.id   4fa48861de70e37d876c093213174322
#
_cell.length_a   1.000
_cell.length_b   1.000
_cell.length_c   1.000
_cell.angle_alpha   90.00
_cell.angle_beta   90.00
_cell.angle_gamma   90.00
#
_symmetry.space_group_name_H-M   'P 1'
#
loop_
_entity.id
_entity.type
_entity.pdbx_description
1 polymer ?
#
loop_
_entity_poly.entity_id
_entity_poly.type
_entity_poly.pdbx_seq_one_letter_code
_entity_poly.pdbx_strand_id
1 'polypeptide(L)'
;MSRYDDFQAFRTRLNQRILGTGDQPGATPGPTSSPGGTLNTRRFFALDGACYKDGALDVKTKEMLGLAASMVLRCDDCIAYHIDQCLKVGVSEQELWEVFDVALIVGGSIVIPHLRRAVDFMDEAQSRRRAP
;
A
#
# COMPACT_ATOMS: atom_id res chain seq x y z
N MET A 1 0.27 -19.98 -3.79
CA MET A 1 0.30 -18.88 -2.81
C MET A 1 -0.72 -17.83 -3.21
N SER A 2 -1.29 -17.11 -2.26
CA SER A 2 -2.32 -16.12 -2.54
C SER A 2 -1.73 -14.80 -3.03
N ARG A 3 -2.54 -13.98 -3.67
CA ARG A 3 -2.16 -12.63 -4.09
C ARG A 3 -1.62 -11.81 -2.92
N TYR A 4 -2.27 -11.93 -1.75
CA TYR A 4 -1.84 -11.24 -0.54
C TYR A 4 -0.45 -11.70 -0.11
N ASP A 5 -0.23 -13.00 -0.01
CA ASP A 5 1.06 -13.55 0.42
C ASP A 5 2.17 -13.19 -0.56
N ASP A 6 1.89 -13.32 -1.86
CA ASP A 6 2.87 -12.97 -2.91
C ASP A 6 3.26 -11.49 -2.84
N PHE A 7 2.28 -10.62 -2.67
CA PHE A 7 2.52 -9.18 -2.56
C PHE A 7 3.39 -8.86 -1.34
N GLN A 8 3.04 -9.39 -0.17
CA GLN A 8 3.78 -9.09 1.06
C GLN A 8 5.22 -9.60 0.99
N ALA A 9 5.40 -10.82 0.51
CA ALA A 9 6.75 -11.42 0.40
C ALA A 9 7.62 -10.65 -0.58
N PHE A 10 7.10 -10.32 -1.75
CA PHE A 10 7.80 -9.56 -2.78
C PHE A 10 8.17 -8.17 -2.26
N ARG A 11 7.21 -7.46 -1.69
CA ARG A 11 7.41 -6.11 -1.15
C ARG A 11 8.48 -6.09 -0.06
N THR A 12 8.38 -6.98 0.92
CA THR A 12 9.34 -7.05 2.03
C THR A 12 10.75 -7.31 1.51
N ARG A 13 10.89 -8.30 0.65
CA ARG A 13 12.20 -8.68 0.09
C ARG A 13 12.84 -7.53 -0.69
N LEU A 14 12.06 -6.89 -1.55
CA LEU A 14 12.59 -5.83 -2.41
C LEU A 14 12.81 -4.53 -1.65
N ASN A 15 11.98 -4.20 -0.66
CA ASN A 15 12.24 -3.02 0.18
C ASN A 15 13.54 -3.19 0.98
N GLN A 16 13.80 -4.37 1.51
CA GLN A 16 15.08 -4.65 2.18
C GLN A 16 16.25 -4.46 1.21
N ARG A 17 16.12 -4.95 0.00
CA ARG A 17 17.17 -4.81 -1.02
C ARG A 17 17.38 -3.35 -1.43
N ILE A 18 16.30 -2.60 -1.59
CA ILE A 18 16.33 -1.19 -2.02
C ILE A 18 16.92 -0.30 -0.92
N LEU A 19 16.50 -0.51 0.31
CA LEU A 19 16.93 0.33 1.43
C LEU A 19 18.28 -0.08 2.02
N GLY A 20 18.74 -1.29 1.72
CA GLY A 20 19.98 -1.83 2.26
C GLY A 20 19.91 -2.13 3.75
N THR A 21 18.69 -2.24 4.33
CA THR A 21 18.44 -2.48 5.75
C THR A 21 17.31 -3.48 5.89
N GLY A 22 16.76 -3.58 7.10
CA GLY A 22 15.41 -4.11 7.26
C GLY A 22 14.39 -3.24 6.51
N ASP A 23 13.15 -3.58 6.61
CA ASP A 23 12.05 -3.02 5.82
C ASP A 23 11.49 -1.69 6.34
N GLN A 24 12.27 -0.94 7.12
CA GLN A 24 11.82 0.33 7.69
C GLN A 24 12.23 1.50 6.80
N PRO A 25 11.28 2.21 6.18
CA PRO A 25 11.61 3.42 5.41
C PRO A 25 12.35 4.45 6.27
N GLY A 26 13.41 5.02 5.72
CA GLY A 26 14.20 6.01 6.42
C GLY A 26 15.22 5.44 7.40
N ALA A 27 15.28 4.14 7.58
CA ALA A 27 16.28 3.53 8.46
C ALA A 27 17.69 3.71 7.90
N THR A 28 18.66 3.77 8.80
CA THR A 28 20.08 3.81 8.40
C THR A 28 20.47 2.47 7.82
N PRO A 29 21.22 2.42 6.70
CA PRO A 29 21.68 1.16 6.16
C PRO A 29 22.50 0.36 7.17
N GLY A 30 22.12 -0.88 7.34
CA GLY A 30 22.86 -1.82 8.17
C GLY A 30 24.10 -2.38 7.46
N PRO A 31 24.86 -3.22 8.15
CA PRO A 31 26.06 -3.84 7.58
C PRO A 31 25.67 -5.00 6.65
N THR A 32 25.08 -4.68 5.51
CA THR A 32 24.73 -5.69 4.50
C THR A 32 25.80 -5.74 3.42
N SER A 33 25.87 -6.86 2.72
CA SER A 33 26.76 -7.01 1.58
C SER A 33 26.33 -6.19 0.37
N SER A 34 25.13 -5.63 0.39
CA SER A 34 24.53 -4.89 -0.71
C SER A 34 24.08 -3.51 -0.22
N PRO A 35 24.62 -2.42 -0.77
CA PRO A 35 24.37 -1.09 -0.23
C PRO A 35 22.96 -0.54 -0.48
N GLY A 36 22.17 -1.20 -1.32
CA GLY A 36 20.84 -0.70 -1.66
C GLY A 36 20.87 0.50 -2.59
N GLY A 37 19.82 1.33 -2.55
CA GLY A 37 19.71 2.53 -3.33
C GLY A 37 20.53 3.70 -2.78
N THR A 38 20.37 4.86 -3.41
CA THR A 38 21.10 6.08 -3.01
C THR A 38 20.46 6.73 -1.78
N LEU A 39 21.10 7.77 -1.27
CA LEU A 39 20.52 8.60 -0.22
C LEU A 39 19.17 9.19 -0.66
N ASN A 40 19.04 9.59 -1.91
CA ASN A 40 17.78 10.13 -2.41
C ASN A 40 16.69 9.07 -2.47
N THR A 41 17.00 7.82 -2.78
CA THR A 41 16.05 6.71 -2.70
C THR A 41 15.50 6.59 -1.29
N ARG A 42 16.38 6.58 -0.29
CA ARG A 42 15.98 6.49 1.12
C ARG A 42 15.16 7.71 1.57
N ARG A 43 15.56 8.90 1.12
CA ARG A 43 14.81 10.14 1.41
C ARG A 43 13.41 10.10 0.83
N PHE A 44 13.25 9.57 -0.37
CA PHE A 44 11.93 9.45 -0.99
C PHE A 44 11.03 8.51 -0.18
N PHE A 45 11.55 7.35 0.23
CA PHE A 45 10.80 6.42 1.06
C PHE A 45 10.40 7.05 2.40
N ALA A 46 11.30 7.80 3.02
CA ALA A 46 11.02 8.50 4.27
C ALA A 46 9.96 9.60 4.08
N LEU A 47 10.04 10.35 3.00
CA LEU A 47 9.06 11.38 2.66
C LEU A 47 7.68 10.77 2.41
N ASP A 48 7.63 9.67 1.67
CA ASP A 48 6.40 8.94 1.40
C ASP A 48 5.71 8.54 2.71
N GLY A 49 6.44 7.92 3.63
CA GLY A 49 5.90 7.54 4.93
C GLY A 49 5.45 8.74 5.76
N ALA A 50 6.24 9.81 5.76
CA ALA A 50 5.93 11.02 6.52
C ALA A 50 4.66 11.70 6.00
N CYS A 51 4.41 11.64 4.70
CA CYS A 51 3.26 12.27 4.08
C CYS A 51 1.93 11.72 4.62
N TYR A 52 1.90 10.44 4.98
CA TYR A 52 0.68 9.77 5.45
C TYR A 52 0.41 9.94 6.94
N LYS A 53 1.29 10.59 7.70
CA LYS A 53 1.05 10.85 9.12
C LYS A 53 -0.04 11.89 9.31
N ASP A 54 -0.70 11.84 10.47
CA ASP A 54 -1.76 12.79 10.81
C ASP A 54 -1.30 14.24 10.67
N GLY A 55 -2.13 15.04 10.05
CA GLY A 55 -1.97 16.47 9.90
C GLY A 55 -3.34 17.10 9.89
N ALA A 56 -3.59 18.07 9.00
CA ALA A 56 -4.94 18.60 8.79
C ALA A 56 -5.91 17.50 8.36
N LEU A 57 -5.39 16.53 7.58
CA LEU A 57 -6.10 15.29 7.28
C LEU A 57 -5.49 14.19 8.14
N ASP A 58 -6.31 13.29 8.64
CA ASP A 58 -5.82 12.14 9.41
C ASP A 58 -5.27 11.04 8.51
N VAL A 59 -4.57 10.09 9.11
CA VAL A 59 -3.97 8.97 8.36
C VAL A 59 -5.03 8.15 7.64
N LYS A 60 -6.19 7.95 8.25
CA LYS A 60 -7.29 7.17 7.66
C LYS A 60 -7.76 7.81 6.35
N THR A 61 -7.99 9.12 6.35
CA THR A 61 -8.37 9.86 5.17
C THR A 61 -7.29 9.80 4.10
N LYS A 62 -6.03 9.98 4.50
CA LYS A 62 -4.90 9.98 3.56
C LYS A 62 -4.74 8.61 2.89
N GLU A 63 -4.90 7.51 3.63
CA GLU A 63 -4.82 6.17 3.04
C GLU A 63 -5.95 5.92 2.05
N MET A 64 -7.16 6.40 2.35
CA MET A 64 -8.28 6.30 1.41
C MET A 64 -8.05 7.12 0.14
N LEU A 65 -7.47 8.31 0.27
CA LEU A 65 -7.10 9.13 -0.89
C LEU A 65 -6.04 8.43 -1.74
N GLY A 66 -5.03 7.84 -1.10
CA GLY A 66 -4.00 7.07 -1.79
C GLY A 66 -4.59 5.88 -2.54
N LEU A 67 -5.55 5.19 -1.94
CA LEU A 67 -6.24 4.07 -2.59
C LEU A 67 -7.01 4.54 -3.83
N ALA A 68 -7.81 5.58 -3.71
CA ALA A 68 -8.58 6.10 -4.84
C ALA A 68 -7.67 6.54 -5.99
N ALA A 69 -6.62 7.28 -5.68
CA ALA A 69 -5.64 7.72 -6.68
C ALA A 69 -4.94 6.55 -7.35
N SER A 70 -4.55 5.55 -6.57
CA SER A 70 -3.87 4.35 -7.08
C SER A 70 -4.76 3.56 -8.04
N MET A 71 -6.05 3.47 -7.76
CA MET A 71 -7.01 2.78 -8.64
C MET A 71 -7.16 3.52 -9.96
N VAL A 72 -7.30 4.85 -9.93
CA VAL A 72 -7.40 5.66 -11.14
C VAL A 72 -6.11 5.59 -11.96
N LEU A 73 -4.95 5.54 -11.30
CA LEU A 73 -3.65 5.34 -11.94
C LEU A 73 -3.43 3.88 -12.38
N ARG A 74 -4.28 2.96 -11.96
CA ARG A 74 -4.24 1.54 -12.33
C ARG A 74 -2.94 0.86 -11.90
N CYS A 75 -2.49 1.14 -10.68
CA CYS A 75 -1.30 0.53 -10.09
C CYS A 75 -1.73 -0.56 -9.10
N ASP A 76 -1.71 -1.82 -9.52
CA ASP A 76 -2.18 -2.93 -8.66
C ASP A 76 -1.40 -3.05 -7.36
N ASP A 77 -0.07 -2.89 -7.39
CA ASP A 77 0.74 -2.93 -6.18
C ASP A 77 0.43 -1.77 -5.23
N CYS A 78 0.19 -0.59 -5.77
CA CYS A 78 -0.19 0.58 -4.97
C CYS A 78 -1.57 0.38 -4.34
N ILE A 79 -2.50 -0.20 -5.11
CA ILE A 79 -3.84 -0.53 -4.63
C ILE A 79 -3.74 -1.51 -3.46
N ALA A 80 -2.99 -2.59 -3.63
CA ALA A 80 -2.79 -3.60 -2.58
C ALA A 80 -2.20 -2.98 -1.31
N TYR A 81 -1.17 -2.16 -1.47
CA TYR A 81 -0.54 -1.46 -0.34
C TYR A 81 -1.53 -0.60 0.43
N HIS A 82 -2.29 0.24 -0.28
CA HIS A 82 -3.23 1.15 0.39
C HIS A 82 -4.43 0.42 0.99
N ILE A 83 -4.90 -0.69 0.40
CA ILE A 83 -5.93 -1.52 1.05
C ILE A 83 -5.40 -2.04 2.38
N ASP A 84 -4.19 -2.60 2.39
CA ASP A 84 -3.58 -3.12 3.61
C ASP A 84 -3.44 -2.02 4.68
N GLN A 85 -2.95 -0.85 4.30
CA GLN A 85 -2.84 0.28 5.22
C GLN A 85 -4.20 0.78 5.69
N CYS A 86 -5.19 0.89 4.81
CA CYS A 86 -6.55 1.27 5.20
C CYS A 86 -7.09 0.35 6.29
N LEU A 87 -6.95 -0.97 6.11
CA LEU A 87 -7.43 -1.93 7.11
C LEU A 87 -6.68 -1.76 8.44
N LYS A 88 -5.38 -1.51 8.39
CA LYS A 88 -4.57 -1.31 9.61
C LYS A 88 -5.00 -0.08 10.41
N VAL A 89 -5.46 0.97 9.73
CA VAL A 89 -5.88 2.21 10.40
C VAL A 89 -7.38 2.28 10.66
N GLY A 90 -8.10 1.19 10.46
CA GLY A 90 -9.49 1.06 10.87
C GLY A 90 -10.52 1.46 9.82
N VAL A 91 -10.15 1.54 8.55
CA VAL A 91 -11.13 1.73 7.46
C VAL A 91 -11.97 0.46 7.35
N SER A 92 -13.30 0.61 7.35
CA SER A 92 -14.22 -0.52 7.24
C SER A 92 -14.33 -0.98 5.78
N GLU A 93 -14.80 -2.20 5.60
CA GLU A 93 -15.09 -2.71 4.26
C GLU A 93 -16.10 -1.83 3.53
N GLN A 94 -17.12 -1.34 4.24
CA GLN A 94 -18.12 -0.45 3.65
C GLN A 94 -17.49 0.84 3.15
N GLU A 95 -16.57 1.41 3.92
CA GLU A 95 -15.83 2.60 3.50
C GLU A 95 -14.95 2.30 2.28
N LEU A 96 -14.32 1.14 2.24
CA LEU A 96 -13.52 0.73 1.07
C LEU A 96 -14.39 0.64 -0.18
N TRP A 97 -15.60 0.08 -0.08
CA TRP A 97 -16.51 0.01 -1.23
C TRP A 97 -16.85 1.40 -1.76
N GLU A 98 -17.02 2.38 -0.88
CA GLU A 98 -17.31 3.75 -1.32
C GLU A 98 -16.07 4.41 -1.95
N VAL A 99 -14.88 4.11 -1.49
CA VAL A 99 -13.64 4.53 -2.16
C VAL A 99 -13.56 3.92 -3.57
N PHE A 100 -13.90 2.64 -3.70
CA PHE A 100 -13.95 1.97 -5.01
C PHE A 100 -14.96 2.65 -5.93
N ASP A 101 -16.12 3.04 -5.41
CA ASP A 101 -17.15 3.74 -6.19
C ASP A 101 -16.61 5.06 -6.75
N VAL A 102 -15.93 5.85 -5.93
CA VAL A 102 -15.33 7.11 -6.37
C VAL A 102 -14.29 6.86 -7.47
N ALA A 103 -13.45 5.85 -7.29
CA ALA A 103 -12.44 5.49 -8.27
C ALA A 103 -13.06 5.08 -9.61
N LEU A 104 -14.16 4.33 -9.57
CA LEU A 104 -14.89 3.91 -10.77
C LEU A 104 -15.48 5.11 -11.52
N ILE A 105 -16.07 6.06 -10.79
CA ILE A 105 -16.65 7.25 -11.41
C ILE A 105 -15.58 8.14 -12.05
N VAL A 106 -14.46 8.32 -11.36
CA VAL A 106 -13.37 9.18 -11.86
C VAL A 106 -12.61 8.50 -13.00
N GLY A 107 -12.27 7.22 -12.82
CA GLY A 107 -11.41 6.49 -13.75
C GLY A 107 -12.14 5.78 -14.90
N GLY A 108 -13.41 5.50 -14.73
CA GLY A 108 -14.21 4.81 -15.75
C GLY A 108 -14.07 3.30 -15.73
N SER A 109 -14.67 2.64 -16.71
CA SER A 109 -14.77 1.17 -16.76
C SER A 109 -13.41 0.47 -16.84
N ILE A 110 -12.36 1.16 -17.24
CA ILE A 110 -11.01 0.59 -17.28
C ILE A 110 -10.49 0.26 -15.88
N VAL A 111 -11.09 0.81 -14.83
CA VAL A 111 -10.75 0.48 -13.44
C VAL A 111 -11.32 -0.88 -13.03
N ILE A 112 -12.34 -1.40 -13.72
CA ILE A 112 -13.00 -2.65 -13.32
C ILE A 112 -12.04 -3.84 -13.18
N PRO A 113 -11.13 -4.11 -14.11
CA PRO A 113 -10.17 -5.21 -13.92
C PRO A 113 -9.32 -5.06 -12.65
N HIS A 114 -8.95 -3.84 -12.33
CA HIS A 114 -8.19 -3.52 -11.12
C HIS A 114 -9.05 -3.67 -9.87
N LEU A 115 -10.33 -3.33 -9.96
CA LEU A 115 -11.29 -3.55 -8.87
C LEU A 115 -11.40 -5.04 -8.52
N ARG A 116 -11.43 -5.92 -9.52
CA ARG A 116 -11.47 -7.37 -9.26
C ARG A 116 -10.27 -7.82 -8.42
N ARG A 117 -9.07 -7.36 -8.79
CA ARG A 117 -7.85 -7.68 -8.05
C ARG A 117 -7.83 -7.03 -6.67
N ALA A 118 -8.36 -5.81 -6.55
CA ALA A 118 -8.48 -5.10 -5.27
C ALA A 118 -9.39 -5.85 -4.31
N VAL A 119 -10.54 -6.30 -4.77
CA VAL A 119 -11.50 -7.06 -3.94
C VAL A 119 -10.90 -8.40 -3.50
N ASP A 120 -10.24 -9.10 -4.41
CA ASP A 120 -9.55 -10.35 -4.09
C ASP A 120 -8.51 -10.14 -2.99
N PHE A 121 -7.68 -9.10 -3.11
CA PHE A 121 -6.69 -8.74 -2.09
C PHE A 121 -7.36 -8.35 -0.77
N MET A 122 -8.40 -7.54 -0.83
CA MET A 122 -9.14 -7.11 0.37
C MET A 122 -9.68 -8.30 1.14
N ASP A 123 -10.30 -9.25 0.44
CA ASP A 123 -10.87 -10.44 1.08
C ASP A 123 -9.79 -11.27 1.77
N GLU A 124 -8.65 -11.47 1.11
CA GLU A 124 -7.53 -12.20 1.70
C GLU A 124 -6.93 -11.45 2.88
N ALA A 125 -6.74 -10.14 2.76
CA ALA A 125 -6.20 -9.31 3.85
C ALA A 125 -7.10 -9.38 5.09
N GLN A 126 -8.41 -9.28 4.88
CA GLN A 126 -9.37 -9.39 5.99
C GLN A 126 -9.35 -10.79 6.61
N SER A 127 -9.23 -11.82 5.81
CA SER A 127 -9.11 -13.20 6.29
C SER A 127 -7.87 -13.37 7.17
N ARG A 128 -6.73 -12.82 6.77
CA ARG A 128 -5.49 -12.85 7.58
C ARG A 128 -5.66 -12.12 8.90
N ARG A 129 -6.34 -10.98 8.89
CA ARG A 129 -6.55 -10.16 10.10
C ARG A 129 -7.49 -10.83 11.10
N ARG A 130 -8.44 -11.66 10.64
CA ARG A 130 -9.35 -12.41 11.51
C ARG A 130 -8.79 -13.73 12.01
N ALA A 131 -7.71 -14.22 11.42
CA ALA A 131 -7.08 -15.46 11.83
C ALA A 131 -6.49 -15.35 13.24
N PRO A 132 -6.61 -16.38 14.11
CA PRO A 132 -6.03 -16.35 15.45
C PRO A 132 -4.49 -16.38 15.42
#